data_00270b473048b800fe98d6a0f2fa106b
#
_entry.id   00270b473048b800fe98d6a0f2fa106b
#
_cell.length_a   1.000
_cell.length_b   1.000
_cell.length_c   1.000
_cell.angle_alpha   90.00
_cell.angle_beta   90.00
_cell.angle_gamma   90.00
#
_symmetry.space_group_name_H-M   'P 1'
#
loop_
_entity.id
_entity.type
_entity.pdbx_description
1 polymer ?
#
loop_
_entity_poly.entity_id
_entity_poly.type
_entity_poly.pdbx_seq_one_letter_code
_entity_poly.pdbx_strand_id
1 'polypeptide(L)'
;MLVGAGMFVLCSCTSQGSQQKEVVTDSVSVSQVDPVIETIMSRRSIRKYKPKAVEREKMQTIVECGINAPNGMNKQSWEVRVVDNPEFINGLTEIFKKENPKAAERPGFQNMFNNAPTVVFIANDPAYDMSQIDCGLLGENMILSAWSMGIGLSLIHI
;
A
#
# COMPACT_ATOMS: atom_id res chain seq x y z
N MET A 1 21.99 19.38 16.55
CA MET A 1 20.66 18.99 16.04
C MET A 1 20.66 19.26 14.55
N LEU A 2 21.08 18.29 13.74
CA LEU A 2 21.18 18.42 12.29
C LEU A 2 20.02 17.64 11.66
N VAL A 3 19.13 18.36 11.01
CA VAL A 3 18.04 17.82 10.21
C VAL A 3 18.66 17.35 8.89
N GLY A 4 18.77 16.04 8.69
CA GLY A 4 19.25 15.45 7.45
C GLY A 4 18.19 15.60 6.36
N ALA A 5 18.40 16.53 5.42
CA ALA A 5 17.62 16.60 4.20
C ALA A 5 18.04 15.46 3.26
N GLY A 6 17.18 14.48 3.07
CA GLY A 6 17.38 13.44 2.06
C GLY A 6 17.25 14.03 0.66
N MET A 7 18.35 14.06 -0.09
CA MET A 7 18.37 14.52 -1.47
C MET A 7 18.02 13.36 -2.40
N PHE A 8 16.86 13.42 -3.04
CA PHE A 8 16.50 12.50 -4.12
C PHE A 8 17.15 12.95 -5.42
N VAL A 9 18.06 12.15 -5.97
CA VAL A 9 18.62 12.36 -7.31
C VAL A 9 17.83 11.52 -8.30
N LEU A 10 17.04 12.18 -9.14
CA LEU A 10 16.42 11.54 -10.31
C LEU A 10 17.43 11.55 -11.45
N CYS A 11 17.98 10.40 -11.78
CA CYS A 11 18.85 10.24 -12.95
C CYS A 11 18.00 9.79 -14.14
N SER A 12 17.85 10.67 -15.13
CA SER A 12 17.18 10.37 -16.41
C SER A 12 18.21 9.91 -17.42
N CYS A 13 18.18 8.65 -17.82
CA CYS A 13 18.97 8.14 -18.95
C CYS A 13 18.14 8.17 -20.23
N THR A 14 18.52 9.05 -21.17
CA THR A 14 18.00 9.02 -22.54
C THR A 14 18.89 8.15 -23.40
N SER A 15 18.36 7.04 -23.92
CA SER A 15 19.02 6.26 -24.96
C SER A 15 18.76 6.89 -26.34
N GLN A 16 19.83 7.24 -27.06
CA GLN A 16 19.73 7.68 -28.45
C GLN A 16 19.47 6.50 -29.37
N GLY A 17 18.33 6.51 -30.02
CA GLY A 17 17.99 5.63 -31.14
C GLY A 17 17.59 6.47 -32.35
N SER A 18 18.10 6.11 -33.50
CA SER A 18 18.09 6.74 -34.80
C SER A 18 16.71 7.26 -35.29
N GLN A 19 16.77 8.44 -35.96
CA GLN A 19 15.65 9.15 -36.58
C GLN A 19 15.00 8.41 -37.74
N GLN A 20 13.67 8.28 -37.67
CA GLN A 20 12.82 8.29 -38.85
C GLN A 20 11.78 9.41 -38.67
N LYS A 21 11.74 10.33 -39.64
CA LYS A 21 10.75 11.39 -39.74
C LYS A 21 9.45 10.79 -40.25
N GLU A 22 8.46 10.65 -39.41
CA GLU A 22 7.07 10.48 -39.84
C GLU A 22 6.30 11.78 -39.69
N VAL A 23 5.55 12.11 -40.74
CA VAL A 23 4.67 13.27 -40.81
C VAL A 23 3.47 13.03 -39.89
N VAL A 24 3.38 13.77 -38.80
CA VAL A 24 2.23 13.71 -37.88
C VAL A 24 1.10 14.55 -38.46
N THR A 25 0.05 13.88 -38.90
CA THR A 25 -1.27 14.50 -39.09
C THR A 25 -1.91 14.71 -37.72
N ASP A 26 -2.19 15.95 -37.39
CA ASP A 26 -2.90 16.38 -36.18
C ASP A 26 -4.33 15.76 -36.16
N SER A 27 -4.45 14.60 -35.52
CA SER A 27 -5.70 14.16 -34.96
C SER A 27 -5.69 14.52 -33.47
N VAL A 28 -6.61 15.36 -33.04
CA VAL A 28 -6.85 15.69 -31.63
C VAL A 28 -7.13 14.39 -30.89
N SER A 29 -6.08 13.77 -30.35
CA SER A 29 -6.21 12.64 -29.46
C SER A 29 -6.69 13.19 -28.11
N VAL A 30 -7.87 12.78 -27.67
CA VAL A 30 -8.26 12.86 -26.26
C VAL A 30 -7.08 12.26 -25.48
N SER A 31 -6.38 13.07 -24.71
CA SER A 31 -5.24 12.63 -23.91
C SER A 31 -5.75 11.59 -22.92
N GLN A 32 -5.53 10.31 -23.24
CA GLN A 32 -5.82 9.22 -22.32
C GLN A 32 -4.91 9.42 -21.11
N VAL A 33 -5.49 9.67 -19.94
CA VAL A 33 -4.72 9.79 -18.70
C VAL A 33 -4.02 8.45 -18.47
N ASP A 34 -2.72 8.50 -18.21
CA ASP A 34 -1.94 7.29 -17.91
C ASP A 34 -2.57 6.53 -16.73
N PRO A 35 -2.83 5.22 -16.83
CA PRO A 35 -3.48 4.44 -15.79
C PRO A 35 -2.78 4.47 -14.44
N VAL A 36 -1.45 4.62 -14.43
CA VAL A 36 -0.67 4.76 -13.19
C VAL A 36 -0.98 6.10 -12.53
N ILE A 37 -0.95 7.19 -13.31
CA ILE A 37 -1.30 8.52 -12.83
C ILE A 37 -2.74 8.54 -12.30
N GLU A 38 -3.68 7.96 -13.03
CA GLU A 38 -5.08 7.86 -12.62
C GLU A 38 -5.22 7.10 -11.30
N THR A 39 -4.55 5.97 -11.14
CA THR A 39 -4.54 5.16 -9.91
C THR A 39 -4.04 5.97 -8.72
N ILE A 40 -2.91 6.65 -8.87
CA ILE A 40 -2.31 7.48 -7.81
C ILE A 40 -3.24 8.62 -7.43
N MET A 41 -3.79 9.35 -8.40
CA MET A 41 -4.60 10.54 -8.16
C MET A 41 -6.01 10.23 -7.65
N SER A 42 -6.58 9.07 -8.02
CA SER A 42 -7.94 8.67 -7.64
C SER A 42 -8.02 7.91 -6.32
N ARG A 43 -6.91 7.29 -5.87
CA ARG A 43 -6.89 6.48 -4.65
C ARG A 43 -7.39 7.26 -3.42
N ARG A 44 -8.20 6.60 -2.60
CA ARG A 44 -8.71 7.13 -1.33
C ARG A 44 -8.59 6.08 -0.21
N SER A 45 -8.49 6.54 1.02
CA SER A 45 -8.59 5.69 2.21
C SER A 45 -10.03 5.25 2.42
N ILE A 46 -10.28 3.96 2.36
CA ILE A 46 -11.59 3.35 2.56
C ILE A 46 -11.63 2.69 3.94
N ARG A 47 -12.65 3.00 4.75
CA ARG A 47 -12.84 2.51 6.13
C ARG A 47 -14.23 1.90 6.36
N LYS A 48 -14.95 1.61 5.29
CA LYS A 48 -16.20 0.85 5.33
C LYS A 48 -16.08 -0.28 4.30
N TYR A 49 -16.16 -1.49 4.76
CA TYR A 49 -15.87 -2.69 3.96
C TYR A 49 -17.12 -3.55 3.79
N LYS A 50 -17.17 -4.28 2.68
CA LYS A 50 -18.11 -5.37 2.49
C LYS A 50 -17.67 -6.57 3.33
N PRO A 51 -18.57 -7.38 3.89
CA PRO A 51 -18.23 -8.57 4.67
C PRO A 51 -17.82 -9.74 3.76
N LYS A 52 -16.85 -9.51 2.90
CA LYS A 52 -16.32 -10.49 1.95
C LYS A 52 -14.81 -10.37 1.94
N ALA A 53 -14.11 -11.44 2.29
CA ALA A 53 -12.66 -11.51 2.21
C ALA A 53 -12.17 -11.25 0.77
N VAL A 54 -10.96 -10.73 0.65
CA VAL A 54 -10.32 -10.53 -0.66
C VAL A 54 -9.99 -11.91 -1.24
N GLU A 55 -10.27 -12.09 -2.52
CA GLU A 55 -9.97 -13.32 -3.24
C GLU A 55 -8.47 -13.60 -3.19
N ARG A 56 -8.10 -14.87 -2.93
CA ARG A 56 -6.71 -15.25 -2.68
C ARG A 56 -5.76 -14.84 -3.80
N GLU A 57 -6.18 -15.00 -5.05
CA GLU A 57 -5.37 -14.63 -6.23
C GLU A 57 -5.09 -13.13 -6.29
N LYS A 58 -6.10 -12.30 -6.00
CA LYS A 58 -5.93 -10.85 -5.93
C LYS A 58 -5.02 -10.45 -4.79
N MET A 59 -5.18 -11.08 -3.62
CA MET A 59 -4.32 -10.82 -2.48
C MET A 59 -2.88 -11.21 -2.77
N GLN A 60 -2.65 -12.33 -3.45
CA GLN A 60 -1.32 -12.75 -3.87
C GLN A 60 -0.69 -11.69 -4.80
N THR A 61 -1.42 -11.22 -5.82
CA THR A 61 -0.95 -10.16 -6.71
C THR A 61 -0.60 -8.88 -5.93
N ILE A 62 -1.44 -8.49 -4.95
CA ILE A 62 -1.17 -7.31 -4.11
C ILE A 62 0.14 -7.47 -3.33
N VAL A 63 0.35 -8.63 -2.72
CA VAL A 63 1.59 -8.91 -1.96
C VAL A 63 2.79 -8.94 -2.90
N GLU A 64 2.68 -9.57 -4.06
CA GLU A 64 3.74 -9.60 -5.08
C GLU A 64 4.12 -8.19 -5.56
N CYS A 65 3.14 -7.31 -5.80
CA CYS A 65 3.40 -5.90 -6.08
C CYS A 65 4.14 -5.22 -4.92
N GLY A 66 3.74 -5.51 -3.68
CA GLY A 66 4.38 -4.99 -2.48
C GLY A 66 5.86 -5.36 -2.40
N ILE A 67 6.19 -6.64 -2.48
CA ILE A 67 7.57 -7.14 -2.35
C ILE A 67 8.48 -6.72 -3.52
N ASN A 68 7.92 -6.25 -4.63
CA ASN A 68 8.68 -5.64 -5.73
C ASN A 68 9.04 -4.16 -5.46
N ALA A 69 8.69 -3.61 -4.31
CA ALA A 69 9.10 -2.26 -3.95
C ALA A 69 10.61 -2.14 -3.83
N PRO A 70 11.20 -0.99 -4.23
CA PRO A 70 12.60 -0.74 -3.99
C PRO A 70 12.88 -0.72 -2.49
N ASN A 71 14.05 -1.24 -2.10
CA ASN A 71 14.46 -1.28 -0.70
C ASN A 71 15.97 -1.15 -0.55
N GLY A 72 16.42 -0.66 0.58
CA GLY A 72 17.82 -0.39 0.83
C GLY A 72 18.68 -1.66 0.75
N MET A 73 19.69 -1.65 -0.16
CA MET A 73 20.62 -2.76 -0.38
C MET A 73 19.96 -4.11 -0.65
N ASN A 74 18.72 -4.13 -1.13
CA ASN A 74 17.91 -5.32 -1.33
C ASN A 74 17.79 -6.21 -0.07
N LYS A 75 17.76 -5.58 1.10
CA LYS A 75 17.69 -6.32 2.38
C LYS A 75 16.35 -6.96 2.64
N GLN A 76 15.28 -6.45 2.01
CA GLN A 76 13.93 -6.99 2.19
C GLN A 76 13.56 -7.14 3.67
N SER A 77 13.88 -6.11 4.46
CA SER A 77 13.81 -6.06 5.92
C SER A 77 12.37 -5.90 6.44
N TRP A 78 11.46 -6.67 5.89
CA TRP A 78 10.04 -6.71 6.25
C TRP A 78 9.52 -8.13 6.39
N GLU A 79 8.43 -8.26 7.13
CA GLU A 79 7.61 -9.45 7.17
C GLU A 79 6.17 -9.07 6.85
N VAL A 80 5.53 -9.80 5.94
CA VAL A 80 4.14 -9.57 5.54
C VAL A 80 3.28 -10.77 5.93
N ARG A 81 2.20 -10.52 6.68
CA ARG A 81 1.23 -11.53 7.08
C ARG A 81 -0.17 -11.11 6.64
N VAL A 82 -0.81 -11.95 5.86
CA VAL A 82 -2.21 -11.76 5.45
C VAL A 82 -3.10 -12.62 6.35
N VAL A 83 -4.12 -12.00 6.92
CA VAL A 83 -5.06 -12.65 7.84
C VAL A 83 -6.49 -12.37 7.37
N ASP A 84 -7.24 -13.41 7.11
CA ASP A 84 -8.66 -13.40 6.75
C ASP A 84 -9.51 -14.32 7.67
N ASN A 85 -8.91 -14.84 8.75
CA ASN A 85 -9.62 -15.61 9.77
C ASN A 85 -10.38 -14.67 10.70
N PRO A 86 -11.74 -14.72 10.73
CA PRO A 86 -12.54 -13.82 11.55
C PRO A 86 -12.32 -14.02 13.06
N GLU A 87 -12.06 -15.24 13.51
CA GLU A 87 -11.85 -15.54 14.93
C GLU A 87 -10.54 -14.87 15.41
N PHE A 88 -9.49 -14.96 14.61
CA PHE A 88 -8.22 -14.30 14.92
C PHE A 88 -8.38 -12.77 14.96
N ILE A 89 -9.02 -12.18 13.94
CA ILE A 89 -9.26 -10.73 13.85
C ILE A 89 -10.09 -10.23 15.04
N ASN A 90 -11.13 -10.98 15.43
CA ASN A 90 -11.95 -10.65 16.58
C ASN A 90 -11.18 -10.83 17.89
N GLY A 91 -10.37 -11.86 18.03
CA GLY A 91 -9.50 -12.09 19.18
C GLY A 91 -8.52 -10.91 19.42
N LEU A 92 -7.91 -10.38 18.37
CA LEU A 92 -7.08 -9.18 18.45
C LEU A 92 -7.88 -7.96 18.91
N THR A 93 -9.12 -7.84 18.46
CA THR A 93 -10.01 -6.74 18.89
C THR A 93 -10.36 -6.83 20.37
N GLU A 94 -10.58 -8.03 20.91
CA GLU A 94 -10.84 -8.22 22.35
C GLU A 94 -9.59 -7.90 23.19
N ILE A 95 -8.39 -8.24 22.73
CA ILE A 95 -7.14 -7.84 23.36
C ILE A 95 -7.02 -6.31 23.34
N PHE A 96 -7.25 -5.68 22.18
CA PHE A 96 -7.21 -4.22 22.05
C PHE A 96 -8.17 -3.52 23.02
N LYS A 97 -9.41 -4.01 23.19
CA LYS A 97 -10.39 -3.46 24.12
C LYS A 97 -9.91 -3.50 25.57
N LYS A 98 -9.26 -4.59 25.97
CA LYS A 98 -8.68 -4.74 27.31
C LYS A 98 -7.60 -3.70 27.59
N GLU A 99 -6.69 -3.53 26.63
CA GLU A 99 -5.55 -2.62 26.77
C GLU A 99 -5.94 -1.15 26.57
N ASN A 100 -7.03 -0.90 25.84
CA ASN A 100 -7.48 0.44 25.48
C ASN A 100 -8.99 0.67 25.76
N PRO A 101 -9.45 0.58 27.00
CA PRO A 101 -10.88 0.66 27.33
C PRO A 101 -11.52 1.96 26.86
N LYS A 102 -10.85 3.10 26.99
CA LYS A 102 -11.35 4.40 26.51
C LYS A 102 -11.55 4.46 24.99
N ALA A 103 -10.74 3.74 24.23
CA ALA A 103 -10.90 3.67 22.78
C ALA A 103 -12.08 2.77 22.41
N ALA A 104 -12.31 1.70 23.16
CA ALA A 104 -13.42 0.77 22.97
C ALA A 104 -14.79 1.40 23.30
N GLU A 105 -14.83 2.38 24.21
CA GLU A 105 -16.05 3.11 24.60
C GLU A 105 -16.45 4.21 23.62
N ARG A 106 -15.67 4.48 22.58
CA ARG A 106 -15.99 5.53 21.59
C ARG A 106 -17.28 5.20 20.85
N PRO A 107 -18.20 6.17 20.67
CA PRO A 107 -19.40 5.96 19.88
C PRO A 107 -19.07 5.44 18.48
N GLY A 108 -19.70 4.33 18.10
CA GLY A 108 -19.51 3.70 16.78
C GLY A 108 -18.26 2.81 16.66
N PHE A 109 -17.50 2.62 17.75
CA PHE A 109 -16.43 1.61 17.73
C PHE A 109 -17.03 0.22 17.60
N GLN A 110 -16.62 -0.52 16.57
CA GLN A 110 -17.05 -1.90 16.36
C GLN A 110 -15.86 -2.86 16.53
N ASN A 111 -14.78 -2.58 15.78
CA ASN A 111 -13.57 -3.36 15.87
C ASN A 111 -12.38 -2.48 15.46
N MET A 112 -11.17 -2.83 15.90
CA MET A 112 -9.96 -2.03 15.67
C MET A 112 -9.59 -1.91 14.18
N PHE A 113 -10.11 -2.79 13.32
CA PHE A 113 -9.87 -2.83 11.89
C PHE A 113 -11.05 -2.32 11.05
N ASN A 114 -12.01 -1.59 11.63
CA ASN A 114 -13.22 -1.11 10.96
C ASN A 114 -14.02 -2.24 10.27
N ASN A 115 -14.05 -3.41 10.86
CA ASN A 115 -14.66 -4.64 10.33
C ASN A 115 -14.10 -5.07 8.96
N ALA A 116 -12.82 -4.79 8.69
CA ALA A 116 -12.16 -5.32 7.50
C ALA A 116 -12.13 -6.85 7.55
N PRO A 117 -12.58 -7.55 6.49
CA PRO A 117 -12.60 -9.01 6.47
C PRO A 117 -11.23 -9.62 6.16
N THR A 118 -10.29 -8.79 5.70
CA THR A 118 -8.90 -9.17 5.46
C THR A 118 -8.00 -8.07 6.01
N VAL A 119 -6.99 -8.46 6.78
CA VAL A 119 -6.00 -7.57 7.38
C VAL A 119 -4.61 -8.01 6.95
N VAL A 120 -3.77 -7.06 6.58
CA VAL A 120 -2.36 -7.31 6.28
C VAL A 120 -1.50 -6.64 7.34
N PHE A 121 -0.66 -7.42 7.98
CA PHE A 121 0.36 -6.92 8.91
C PHE A 121 1.68 -6.80 8.16
N ILE A 122 2.33 -5.66 8.30
CA ILE A 122 3.67 -5.40 7.79
C ILE A 122 4.53 -5.07 9.01
N ALA A 123 5.51 -5.91 9.29
CA ALA A 123 6.48 -5.69 10.35
C ALA A 123 7.83 -5.33 9.74
N ASN A 124 8.54 -4.39 10.37
CA ASN A 124 9.89 -4.00 9.98
C ASN A 124 10.95 -4.67 10.86
N ASP A 125 12.16 -4.81 10.34
CA ASP A 125 13.33 -5.20 11.13
C ASP A 125 13.85 -3.98 11.93
N PRO A 126 13.73 -3.95 13.27
CA PRO A 126 14.18 -2.82 14.07
C PRO A 126 15.71 -2.68 14.10
N ALA A 127 16.47 -3.68 13.67
CA ALA A 127 17.91 -3.62 13.59
C ALA A 127 18.45 -2.92 12.32
N TYR A 128 17.53 -2.55 11.40
CA TYR A 128 17.88 -1.86 10.17
C TYR A 128 17.18 -0.50 10.07
N ASP A 129 17.94 0.56 10.13
CA ASP A 129 17.43 1.95 10.20
C ASP A 129 16.50 2.35 9.05
N MET A 130 16.70 1.78 7.86
CA MET A 130 15.87 2.09 6.67
C MET A 130 14.62 1.23 6.56
N SER A 131 14.44 0.24 7.44
CA SER A 131 13.35 -0.74 7.34
C SER A 131 11.96 -0.12 7.37
N GLN A 132 11.75 0.96 8.11
CA GLN A 132 10.46 1.65 8.14
C GLN A 132 10.14 2.33 6.80
N ILE A 133 11.16 2.90 6.14
CA ILE A 133 11.00 3.51 4.81
C ILE A 133 10.69 2.41 3.80
N ASP A 134 11.43 1.31 3.85
CA ASP A 134 11.24 0.14 2.97
C ASP A 134 9.82 -0.44 3.12
N CYS A 135 9.33 -0.57 4.36
CA CYS A 135 7.96 -0.99 4.64
C CYS A 135 6.91 0.01 4.10
N GLY A 136 7.21 1.30 4.14
CA GLY A 136 6.35 2.34 3.54
C GLY A 136 6.24 2.20 2.03
N LEU A 137 7.35 1.95 1.34
CA LEU A 137 7.39 1.72 -0.12
C LEU A 137 6.63 0.44 -0.49
N LEU A 138 6.86 -0.66 0.25
CA LEU A 138 6.12 -1.90 0.12
C LEU A 138 4.61 -1.66 0.30
N GLY A 139 4.23 -0.97 1.36
CA GLY A 139 2.84 -0.65 1.66
C GLY A 139 2.18 0.18 0.56
N GLU A 140 2.85 1.19 0.00
CA GLU A 140 2.30 2.01 -1.09
C GLU A 140 2.10 1.19 -2.37
N ASN A 141 3.04 0.32 -2.75
CA ASN A 141 2.83 -0.59 -3.89
C ASN A 141 1.60 -1.49 -3.68
N MET A 142 1.39 -2.01 -2.46
CA MET A 142 0.19 -2.79 -2.13
C MET A 142 -1.08 -1.96 -2.22
N ILE A 143 -1.05 -0.70 -1.76
CA ILE A 143 -2.19 0.20 -1.80
C ILE A 143 -2.61 0.51 -3.23
N LEU A 144 -1.65 0.85 -4.09
CA LEU A 144 -1.92 1.21 -5.47
C LEU A 144 -2.40 0.00 -6.28
N SER A 145 -1.78 -1.17 -6.09
CA SER A 145 -2.21 -2.40 -6.75
C SER A 145 -3.61 -2.85 -6.31
N ALA A 146 -3.94 -2.75 -5.02
CA ALA A 146 -5.28 -3.02 -4.52
C ALA A 146 -6.32 -2.07 -5.15
N TRP A 147 -6.01 -0.77 -5.18
CA TRP A 147 -6.90 0.24 -5.76
C TRP A 147 -7.17 0.00 -7.23
N SER A 148 -6.14 -0.32 -8.03
CA SER A 148 -6.29 -0.63 -9.45
C SER A 148 -7.18 -1.85 -9.72
N MET A 149 -7.28 -2.78 -8.76
CA MET A 149 -8.17 -3.95 -8.81
C MET A 149 -9.55 -3.72 -8.17
N GLY A 150 -9.89 -2.46 -7.81
CA GLY A 150 -11.16 -2.11 -7.17
C GLY A 150 -11.27 -2.52 -5.71
N ILE A 151 -10.14 -2.77 -5.03
CA ILE A 151 -10.07 -3.12 -3.62
C ILE A 151 -9.67 -1.89 -2.81
N GLY A 152 -10.62 -1.38 -2.01
CA GLY A 152 -10.37 -0.25 -1.11
C GLY A 152 -9.73 -0.71 0.20
N LEU A 153 -8.74 0.02 0.68
CA LEU A 153 -8.09 -0.20 1.97
C LEU A 153 -7.77 1.10 2.70
N SER A 154 -7.33 1.00 3.94
CA SER A 154 -6.78 2.08 4.73
C SER A 154 -5.64 1.57 5.60
N LEU A 155 -4.68 2.43 5.90
CA LEU A 155 -3.58 2.11 6.82
C LEU A 155 -3.99 2.35 8.27
N ILE A 156 -3.44 1.53 9.16
CA ILE A 156 -3.43 1.69 10.61
C ILE A 156 -1.97 1.56 11.04
N HIS A 157 -1.47 2.58 11.73
CA HIS A 157 -0.14 2.55 12.33
C HIS A 157 -0.26 2.11 13.79
N ILE A 158 0.50 1.12 14.16
CA ILE A 158 0.53 0.53 15.52
C ILE A 158 1.96 0.43 16.04
#